data_7904a5d950b9bafe15da24a693b29522
#
_entry.id   7904a5d950b9bafe15da24a693b29522
#
_cell.length_a   1.000
_cell.length_b   1.000
_cell.length_c   1.000
_cell.angle_alpha   90.00
_cell.angle_beta   90.00
_cell.angle_gamma   90.00
#
_symmetry.space_group_name_H-M   'P 1'
#
loop_
_entity.id
_entity.type
_entity.pdbx_description
1 polymer ?
#
loop_
_entity_poly.entity_id
_entity_poly.type
_entity_poly.pdbx_seq_one_letter_code
_entity_poly.pdbx_strand_id
1 'polypeptide(L)'
;MQGLILLALSFLVTYIISKTTNLKPLVNYNDGSEYLPIFTSNLYADLLIILITFTGILGVGKSWKVLTNWYKKYRLSAMLADVLIGVIYLLTARYLVFALKLKVDLFQFGVLSVLVQILFDFLFYLFFTIIPKGSNHMLDLFKDWAKYAKADALWGDSILVLIGVVLSSFLKEQSFNTNMFILILGGYLVPYIIYMKD
;
A
#
# COMPACT_ATOMS: atom_id res chain seq x y z
N MET A 1 -13.57 -3.51 -14.32
CA MET A 1 -13.45 -2.27 -15.12
C MET A 1 -13.17 -1.03 -14.25
N GLN A 2 -13.91 -0.79 -13.15
CA GLN A 2 -13.64 0.37 -12.26
C GLN A 2 -12.25 0.36 -11.64
N GLY A 3 -11.75 -0.77 -11.13
CA GLY A 3 -10.41 -0.85 -10.53
C GLY A 3 -9.29 -0.50 -11.51
N LEU A 4 -9.39 -0.93 -12.76
CA LEU A 4 -8.42 -0.59 -13.81
C LEU A 4 -8.43 0.92 -14.14
N ILE A 5 -9.61 1.55 -14.13
CA ILE A 5 -9.72 3.00 -14.33
C ILE A 5 -9.06 3.76 -13.16
N LEU A 6 -9.34 3.34 -11.93
CA LEU A 6 -8.73 3.95 -10.74
C LEU A 6 -7.21 3.78 -10.74
N LEU A 7 -6.70 2.61 -11.12
CA LEU A 7 -5.28 2.39 -11.27
C LEU A 7 -4.66 3.30 -12.35
N ALA A 8 -5.28 3.37 -13.53
CA ALA A 8 -4.81 4.26 -14.60
C ALA A 8 -4.79 5.73 -14.15
N LEU A 9 -5.83 6.17 -13.42
CA LEU A 9 -5.88 7.51 -12.83
C LEU A 9 -4.76 7.70 -11.78
N SER A 10 -4.48 6.70 -10.96
CA SER A 10 -3.40 6.78 -9.95
C SER A 10 -2.03 6.90 -10.60
N PHE A 11 -1.77 6.17 -11.68
CA PHE A 11 -0.54 6.35 -12.47
C PHE A 11 -0.48 7.72 -13.12
N LEU A 12 -1.58 8.20 -13.70
CA LEU A 12 -1.64 9.54 -14.31
C LEU A 12 -1.37 10.64 -13.27
N VAL A 13 -1.98 10.55 -12.10
CA VAL A 13 -1.76 11.50 -11.00
C VAL A 13 -0.31 11.46 -10.54
N THR A 14 0.27 10.27 -10.34
CA THR A 14 1.68 10.12 -9.96
C THR A 14 2.60 10.70 -11.04
N TYR A 15 2.29 10.51 -12.33
CA TYR A 15 3.04 11.09 -13.43
C TYR A 15 2.97 12.65 -13.43
N ILE A 16 1.76 13.19 -13.27
CA ILE A 16 1.56 14.65 -13.19
C ILE A 16 2.37 15.21 -12.01
N ILE A 17 2.25 14.63 -10.81
CA ILE A 17 3.02 15.06 -9.63
C ILE A 17 4.52 15.00 -9.92
N SER A 18 5.02 13.92 -10.52
CA SER A 18 6.44 13.77 -10.88
C SER A 18 6.94 14.85 -11.84
N LYS A 19 6.07 15.40 -12.72
CA LYS A 19 6.44 16.42 -13.70
C LYS A 19 6.18 17.86 -13.26
N THR A 20 5.27 18.07 -12.31
CA THR A 20 4.86 19.42 -11.87
C THR A 20 5.46 19.81 -10.53
N THR A 21 6.04 18.86 -9.77
CA THR A 21 6.66 19.12 -8.49
C THR A 21 8.14 18.75 -8.50
N ASN A 22 8.86 19.23 -7.48
CA ASN A 22 10.27 18.87 -7.27
C ASN A 22 10.43 17.67 -6.29
N LEU A 23 9.36 16.93 -6.02
CA LEU A 23 9.40 15.76 -5.14
C LEU A 23 10.34 14.69 -5.71
N LYS A 24 11.22 14.19 -4.84
CA LYS A 24 12.18 13.15 -5.21
C LYS A 24 11.79 11.82 -4.59
N PRO A 25 11.99 10.70 -5.29
CA PRO A 25 11.74 9.38 -4.72
C PRO A 25 12.72 9.10 -3.57
N LEU A 26 12.28 8.28 -2.61
CA LEU A 26 13.10 7.83 -1.48
C LEU A 26 13.95 6.64 -1.94
N VAL A 27 15.12 6.91 -2.50
CA VAL A 27 15.97 5.89 -3.14
C VAL A 27 17.39 5.83 -2.57
N ASN A 28 17.70 6.66 -1.58
CA ASN A 28 19.03 6.62 -0.95
C ASN A 28 19.08 5.48 0.09
N TYR A 29 19.47 4.29 -0.36
CA TYR A 29 19.50 3.09 0.48
C TYR A 29 20.28 3.26 1.80
N ASN A 30 21.32 4.11 1.81
CA ASN A 30 22.15 4.36 2.99
C ASN A 30 21.58 5.44 3.93
N ASP A 31 20.51 6.12 3.55
CA ASP A 31 19.90 7.16 4.38
C ASP A 31 18.77 6.57 5.26
N GLY A 32 19.10 6.29 6.52
CA GLY A 32 18.13 5.79 7.50
C GLY A 32 17.00 6.76 7.81
N SER A 33 17.12 8.05 7.51
CA SER A 33 16.06 9.03 7.72
C SER A 33 14.85 8.81 6.80
N GLU A 34 14.99 8.01 5.74
CA GLU A 34 13.90 7.68 4.82
C GLU A 34 12.91 6.62 5.37
N TYR A 35 13.29 5.86 6.40
CA TYR A 35 12.39 4.83 6.97
C TYR A 35 11.13 5.40 7.59
N LEU A 36 11.25 6.50 8.34
CA LEU A 36 10.10 7.13 9.00
C LEU A 36 9.06 7.66 7.99
N PRO A 37 9.42 8.43 6.95
CA PRO A 37 8.51 8.81 5.87
C PRO A 37 7.86 7.61 5.17
N ILE A 38 8.62 6.55 4.88
CA ILE A 38 8.10 5.33 4.24
C ILE A 38 7.05 4.65 5.12
N PHE A 39 7.34 4.45 6.41
CA PHE A 39 6.39 3.83 7.32
C PHE A 39 5.13 4.68 7.50
N THR A 40 5.31 5.97 7.77
CA THR A 40 4.19 6.92 7.97
C THR A 40 3.30 7.01 6.73
N SER A 41 3.88 7.08 5.54
CA SER A 41 3.11 7.14 4.29
C SER A 41 2.25 5.90 4.06
N ASN A 42 2.78 4.70 4.34
CA ASN A 42 2.02 3.46 4.20
C ASN A 42 0.90 3.36 5.24
N LEU A 43 1.12 3.83 6.48
CA LEU A 43 0.07 3.94 7.49
C LEU A 43 -1.09 4.80 6.97
N TYR A 44 -0.81 5.99 6.44
CA TYR A 44 -1.85 6.89 5.94
C TYR A 44 -2.49 6.39 4.64
N ALA A 45 -1.73 5.74 3.76
CA ALA A 45 -2.27 5.13 2.56
C ALA A 45 -3.30 4.05 2.93
N ASP A 46 -2.99 3.18 3.89
CA ASP A 46 -3.91 2.14 4.33
C ASP A 46 -5.12 2.71 5.10
N LEU A 47 -4.92 3.68 5.99
CA LEU A 47 -6.04 4.39 6.64
C LEU A 47 -7.00 5.01 5.61
N LEU A 48 -6.49 5.57 4.52
CA LEU A 48 -7.30 6.11 3.44
C LEU A 48 -8.08 4.99 2.72
N ILE A 49 -7.45 3.85 2.44
CA ILE A 49 -8.11 2.69 1.83
C ILE A 49 -9.22 2.15 2.75
N ILE A 50 -8.97 2.05 4.05
CA ILE A 50 -9.99 1.63 5.03
C ILE A 50 -11.18 2.60 5.04
N LEU A 51 -10.92 3.91 5.10
CA LEU A 51 -11.97 4.94 5.05
C LEU A 51 -12.82 4.81 3.79
N ILE A 52 -12.18 4.74 2.63
CA ILE A 52 -12.85 4.57 1.33
C ILE A 52 -13.67 3.27 1.33
N THR A 53 -13.10 2.19 1.87
CA THR A 53 -13.74 0.88 1.95
C THR A 53 -15.00 0.92 2.83
N PHE A 54 -14.93 1.52 3.99
CA PHE A 54 -16.05 1.56 4.92
C PHE A 54 -17.11 2.59 4.55
N THR A 55 -16.75 3.71 3.92
CA THR A 55 -17.73 4.68 3.40
C THR A 55 -18.44 4.20 2.14
N GLY A 56 -17.84 3.28 1.39
CA GLY A 56 -18.40 2.76 0.14
C GLY A 56 -18.41 3.77 -1.01
N ILE A 57 -17.65 4.88 -0.90
CA ILE A 57 -17.64 5.99 -1.88
C ILE A 57 -17.22 5.52 -3.27
N LEU A 58 -16.30 4.55 -3.36
CA LEU A 58 -15.71 4.13 -4.63
C LEU A 58 -16.17 2.76 -5.13
N GLY A 59 -17.02 2.02 -4.40
CA GLY A 59 -17.31 0.67 -4.88
C GLY A 59 -18.47 -0.08 -4.27
N VAL A 60 -19.14 -0.86 -5.11
CA VAL A 60 -20.21 -1.81 -4.78
C VAL A 60 -19.94 -3.23 -5.33
N GLY A 61 -18.72 -3.54 -5.74
CA GLY A 61 -18.35 -4.83 -6.34
C GLY A 61 -18.06 -5.96 -5.33
N LYS A 62 -17.89 -7.19 -5.85
CA LYS A 62 -17.54 -8.37 -5.02
C LYS A 62 -16.20 -8.19 -4.29
N SER A 63 -15.19 -7.64 -4.95
CA SER A 63 -13.87 -7.38 -4.38
C SER A 63 -13.94 -6.40 -3.21
N TRP A 64 -14.82 -5.40 -3.30
CA TRP A 64 -15.06 -4.43 -2.24
C TRP A 64 -15.65 -5.06 -0.97
N LYS A 65 -16.57 -6.01 -1.13
CA LYS A 65 -17.12 -6.78 -0.01
C LYS A 65 -16.05 -7.62 0.69
N VAL A 66 -15.10 -8.19 -0.06
CA VAL A 66 -14.02 -8.98 0.53
C VAL A 66 -13.06 -8.10 1.31
N LEU A 67 -12.70 -6.94 0.77
CA LEU A 67 -11.85 -5.96 1.47
C LEU A 67 -12.54 -5.44 2.74
N THR A 68 -13.85 -5.14 2.67
CA THR A 68 -14.65 -4.80 3.86
C THR A 68 -14.61 -5.92 4.90
N ASN A 69 -14.75 -7.19 4.49
CA ASN A 69 -14.67 -8.33 5.40
C ASN A 69 -13.27 -8.52 5.99
N TRP A 70 -12.21 -8.25 5.21
CA TRP A 70 -10.83 -8.27 5.66
C TRP A 70 -10.65 -7.34 6.87
N TYR A 71 -10.97 -6.06 6.71
CA TYR A 71 -10.83 -5.08 7.79
C TYR A 71 -11.84 -5.30 8.93
N LYS A 72 -13.08 -5.71 8.66
CA LYS A 72 -14.05 -6.01 9.73
C LYS A 72 -13.65 -7.22 10.56
N LYS A 73 -13.14 -8.27 9.95
CA LYS A 73 -12.80 -9.51 10.64
C LYS A 73 -11.48 -9.45 11.39
N TYR A 74 -10.45 -8.87 10.78
CA TYR A 74 -9.09 -8.90 11.31
C TYR A 74 -8.61 -7.57 11.89
N ARG A 75 -9.35 -6.48 11.73
CA ARG A 75 -9.15 -5.19 12.39
C ARG A 75 -7.67 -4.74 12.30
N LEU A 76 -7.04 -4.52 13.45
CA LEU A 76 -5.65 -4.08 13.57
C LEU A 76 -4.67 -5.06 12.88
N SER A 77 -4.95 -6.36 12.92
CA SER A 77 -4.08 -7.34 12.25
C SER A 77 -4.10 -7.20 10.74
N ALA A 78 -5.27 -6.88 10.14
CA ALA A 78 -5.38 -6.58 8.72
C ALA A 78 -4.57 -5.33 8.36
N MET A 79 -4.80 -4.23 9.08
CA MET A 79 -4.08 -2.98 8.87
C MET A 79 -2.56 -3.16 9.02
N LEU A 80 -2.08 -3.86 10.06
CA LEU A 80 -0.65 -4.11 10.23
C LEU A 80 -0.07 -4.93 9.08
N ALA A 81 -0.80 -5.93 8.58
CA ALA A 81 -0.36 -6.72 7.43
C ALA A 81 -0.20 -5.83 6.19
N ASP A 82 -1.20 -4.99 5.89
CA ASP A 82 -1.22 -4.14 4.69
C ASP A 82 -0.17 -3.03 4.77
N VAL A 83 -0.03 -2.35 5.93
CA VAL A 83 1.01 -1.32 6.15
C VAL A 83 2.41 -1.92 6.02
N LEU A 84 2.68 -3.05 6.69
CA LEU A 84 4.02 -3.63 6.69
C LEU A 84 4.42 -4.20 5.34
N ILE A 85 3.49 -4.81 4.61
CA ILE A 85 3.81 -5.29 3.26
C ILE A 85 4.06 -4.12 2.30
N GLY A 86 3.30 -3.04 2.39
CA GLY A 86 3.56 -1.81 1.63
C GLY A 86 4.94 -1.21 1.92
N VAL A 87 5.36 -1.19 3.20
CA VAL A 87 6.73 -0.80 3.59
C VAL A 87 7.76 -1.72 2.93
N ILE A 88 7.55 -3.04 2.97
CA ILE A 88 8.46 -4.02 2.35
C ILE A 88 8.57 -3.78 0.84
N TYR A 89 7.48 -3.47 0.14
CA TYR A 89 7.51 -3.18 -1.29
C TYR A 89 8.40 -1.97 -1.59
N LEU A 90 8.23 -0.86 -0.86
CA LEU A 90 9.03 0.34 -1.07
C LEU A 90 10.50 0.14 -0.70
N LEU A 91 10.78 -0.56 0.41
CA LEU A 91 12.15 -0.88 0.81
C LEU A 91 12.85 -1.79 -0.21
N THR A 92 12.14 -2.77 -0.78
CA THR A 92 12.67 -3.64 -1.82
C THR A 92 12.93 -2.87 -3.11
N ALA A 93 11.99 -2.02 -3.54
CA ALA A 93 12.20 -1.16 -4.71
C ALA A 93 13.39 -0.22 -4.52
N ARG A 94 13.54 0.38 -3.34
CA ARG A 94 14.67 1.21 -2.93
C ARG A 94 16.00 0.45 -2.99
N TYR A 95 16.02 -0.80 -2.49
CA TYR A 95 17.20 -1.68 -2.59
C TYR A 95 17.56 -1.98 -4.05
N LEU A 96 16.57 -2.27 -4.91
CA LEU A 96 16.79 -2.54 -6.33
C LEU A 96 17.39 -1.34 -7.06
N VAL A 97 16.90 -0.12 -6.77
CA VAL A 97 17.48 1.12 -7.31
C VAL A 97 18.95 1.24 -6.95
N PHE A 98 19.30 0.96 -5.69
CA PHE A 98 20.68 0.97 -5.21
C PHE A 98 21.53 -0.12 -5.87
N ALA A 99 21.09 -1.38 -5.82
CA ALA A 99 21.84 -2.53 -6.29
C ALA A 99 22.10 -2.51 -7.80
N LEU A 100 21.09 -2.05 -8.57
CA LEU A 100 21.17 -1.95 -10.03
C LEU A 100 21.67 -0.56 -10.51
N LYS A 101 22.01 0.34 -9.58
CA LYS A 101 22.48 1.71 -9.87
C LYS A 101 21.56 2.48 -10.81
N LEU A 102 20.23 2.32 -10.63
CA LEU A 102 19.24 2.97 -11.47
C LEU A 102 19.15 4.46 -11.14
N LYS A 103 18.88 5.26 -12.17
CA LYS A 103 18.50 6.67 -12.02
C LYS A 103 17.02 6.79 -12.34
N VAL A 104 16.21 7.01 -11.32
CA VAL A 104 14.75 7.03 -11.44
C VAL A 104 14.17 8.34 -10.93
N ASP A 105 13.17 8.87 -11.63
CA ASP A 105 12.31 9.92 -11.12
C ASP A 105 11.18 9.32 -10.25
N LEU A 106 10.32 10.19 -9.69
CA LEU A 106 9.24 9.77 -8.80
C LEU A 106 8.27 8.78 -9.50
N PHE A 107 7.92 9.05 -10.76
CA PHE A 107 7.03 8.18 -11.51
C PHE A 107 7.67 6.82 -11.80
N GLN A 108 8.93 6.80 -12.24
CA GLN A 108 9.67 5.57 -12.51
C GLN A 108 9.84 4.73 -11.24
N PHE A 109 10.08 5.37 -10.09
CA PHE A 109 10.13 4.69 -8.80
C PHE A 109 8.75 4.10 -8.42
N GLY A 110 7.66 4.82 -8.69
CA GLY A 110 6.29 4.32 -8.52
C GLY A 110 6.03 3.07 -9.37
N VAL A 111 6.42 3.10 -10.66
CA VAL A 111 6.30 1.93 -11.55
C VAL A 111 7.11 0.75 -11.02
N LEU A 112 8.37 0.97 -10.61
CA LEU A 112 9.21 -0.09 -10.03
C LEU A 112 8.58 -0.67 -8.76
N SER A 113 8.05 0.19 -7.89
CA SER A 113 7.40 -0.25 -6.64
C SER A 113 6.16 -1.11 -6.91
N VAL A 114 5.37 -0.77 -7.92
CA VAL A 114 4.23 -1.60 -8.36
C VAL A 114 4.69 -2.94 -8.96
N LEU A 115 5.78 -2.97 -9.73
CA LEU A 115 6.34 -4.23 -10.23
C LEU A 115 6.83 -5.13 -9.09
N VAL A 116 7.45 -4.55 -8.07
CA VAL A 116 7.85 -5.27 -6.84
C VAL A 116 6.62 -5.81 -6.12
N GLN A 117 5.58 -5.00 -5.94
CA GLN A 117 4.31 -5.44 -5.34
C GLN A 117 3.71 -6.64 -6.10
N ILE A 118 3.58 -6.57 -7.43
CA ILE A 118 3.05 -7.67 -8.24
C ILE A 118 3.86 -8.96 -8.05
N LEU A 119 5.19 -8.85 -7.99
CA LEU A 119 6.07 -10.00 -7.72
C LEU A 119 5.79 -10.60 -6.33
N PHE A 120 5.70 -9.77 -5.29
CA PHE A 120 5.44 -10.23 -3.93
C PHE A 120 4.05 -10.84 -3.79
N ASP A 121 3.02 -10.25 -4.41
CA ASP A 121 1.66 -10.80 -4.41
C ASP A 121 1.62 -12.16 -5.08
N PHE A 122 2.36 -12.33 -6.18
CA PHE A 122 2.49 -13.62 -6.84
C PHE A 122 3.21 -14.66 -5.94
N LEU A 123 4.30 -14.27 -5.29
CA LEU A 123 5.00 -15.14 -4.33
C LEU A 123 4.13 -15.49 -3.14
N PHE A 124 3.36 -14.53 -2.61
CA PHE A 124 2.42 -14.76 -1.53
C PHE A 124 1.28 -15.67 -1.96
N TYR A 125 0.78 -15.52 -3.20
CA TYR A 125 -0.19 -16.44 -3.79
C TYR A 125 0.34 -17.89 -3.80
N LEU A 126 1.57 -18.11 -4.26
CA LEU A 126 2.20 -19.43 -4.23
C LEU A 126 2.32 -19.94 -2.79
N PHE A 127 2.77 -19.10 -1.87
CA PHE A 127 2.94 -19.44 -0.47
C PHE A 127 1.63 -19.92 0.17
N PHE A 128 0.54 -19.15 0.07
CA PHE A 128 -0.69 -19.55 0.73
C PHE A 128 -1.38 -20.73 0.03
N THR A 129 -1.12 -21.01 -1.25
CA THR A 129 -1.68 -22.18 -1.94
C THR A 129 -1.08 -23.50 -1.44
N ILE A 130 0.18 -23.49 -0.99
CA ILE A 130 0.87 -24.68 -0.46
C ILE A 130 0.37 -25.02 0.95
N ILE A 131 -0.01 -24.04 1.75
CA ILE A 131 -0.43 -24.25 3.14
C ILE A 131 -1.82 -24.90 3.15
N PRO A 132 -2.06 -26.00 3.92
CA PRO A 132 -3.38 -26.63 4.01
C PRO A 132 -4.46 -25.68 4.54
N LYS A 133 -5.69 -25.79 4.02
CA LYS A 133 -6.84 -25.05 4.54
C LYS A 133 -7.10 -25.45 6.00
N GLY A 134 -7.41 -24.46 6.84
CA GLY A 134 -7.59 -24.65 8.29
C GLY A 134 -6.35 -24.41 9.13
N SER A 135 -5.15 -24.29 8.53
CA SER A 135 -3.91 -24.03 9.26
C SER A 135 -3.80 -22.57 9.74
N ASN A 136 -4.40 -21.63 9.00
CA ASN A 136 -4.39 -20.20 9.35
C ASN A 136 -5.61 -19.49 8.75
N HIS A 137 -6.42 -18.89 9.63
CA HIS A 137 -7.68 -18.25 9.22
C HIS A 137 -7.50 -17.04 8.30
N MET A 138 -6.39 -16.30 8.42
CA MET A 138 -6.10 -15.19 7.52
C MET A 138 -5.73 -15.71 6.13
N LEU A 139 -4.89 -16.74 6.04
CA LEU A 139 -4.55 -17.37 4.76
C LEU A 139 -5.76 -18.05 4.11
N ASP A 140 -6.66 -18.62 4.89
CA ASP A 140 -7.90 -19.19 4.37
C ASP A 140 -8.79 -18.14 3.69
N LEU A 141 -8.84 -16.91 4.25
CA LEU A 141 -9.54 -15.81 3.61
C LEU A 141 -8.92 -15.46 2.25
N PHE A 142 -7.59 -15.39 2.15
CA PHE A 142 -6.89 -15.14 0.88
C PHE A 142 -7.12 -16.24 -0.14
N LYS A 143 -7.20 -17.51 0.29
CA LYS A 143 -7.57 -18.64 -0.59
C LYS A 143 -8.98 -18.53 -1.14
N ASP A 144 -9.92 -18.12 -0.29
CA ASP A 144 -11.30 -17.92 -0.73
C ASP A 144 -11.39 -16.65 -1.60
N TRP A 145 -10.62 -15.61 -1.30
CA TRP A 145 -10.54 -14.41 -2.12
C TRP A 145 -9.98 -14.66 -3.52
N ALA A 146 -8.89 -15.42 -3.62
CA ALA A 146 -8.26 -15.75 -4.90
C ALA A 146 -9.22 -16.44 -5.90
N LYS A 147 -10.25 -17.18 -5.38
CA LYS A 147 -11.28 -17.79 -6.22
C LYS A 147 -12.22 -16.77 -6.89
N TYR A 148 -12.43 -15.62 -6.24
CA TYR A 148 -13.45 -14.63 -6.64
C TYR A 148 -12.89 -13.34 -7.20
N ALA A 149 -11.78 -12.85 -6.62
CA ALA A 149 -11.25 -11.53 -6.91
C ALA A 149 -10.32 -11.49 -8.13
N LYS A 150 -9.69 -12.63 -8.49
CA LYS A 150 -8.74 -12.71 -9.61
C LYS A 150 -7.80 -11.48 -9.64
N ALA A 151 -7.79 -10.75 -10.77
CA ALA A 151 -6.96 -9.56 -10.94
C ALA A 151 -7.43 -8.31 -10.17
N ASP A 152 -8.65 -8.30 -9.63
CA ASP A 152 -9.18 -7.10 -8.95
C ASP A 152 -8.43 -6.77 -7.65
N ALA A 153 -7.80 -7.76 -6.99
CA ALA A 153 -6.96 -7.54 -5.82
C ALA A 153 -5.70 -6.72 -6.16
N LEU A 154 -5.03 -7.08 -7.25
CA LEU A 154 -3.79 -6.44 -7.69
C LEU A 154 -3.94 -4.92 -7.89
N TRP A 155 -5.13 -4.47 -8.36
CA TRP A 155 -5.35 -3.04 -8.59
C TRP A 155 -5.42 -2.22 -7.30
N GLY A 156 -6.01 -2.79 -6.25
CA GLY A 156 -6.10 -2.14 -4.93
C GLY A 156 -4.71 -1.91 -4.33
N ASP A 157 -3.89 -2.95 -4.30
CA ASP A 157 -2.54 -2.91 -3.73
C ASP A 157 -1.62 -1.98 -4.53
N SER A 158 -1.76 -1.96 -5.87
CA SER A 158 -0.99 -1.03 -6.71
C SER A 158 -1.35 0.44 -6.44
N ILE A 159 -2.62 0.74 -6.18
CA ILE A 159 -3.07 2.09 -5.82
C ILE A 159 -2.48 2.49 -4.46
N LEU A 160 -2.53 1.59 -3.47
CA LEU A 160 -1.93 1.81 -2.15
C LEU A 160 -0.43 2.11 -2.26
N VAL A 161 0.31 1.32 -3.06
CA VAL A 161 1.74 1.54 -3.31
C VAL A 161 2.02 2.91 -3.93
N LEU A 162 1.25 3.33 -4.94
CA LEU A 162 1.44 4.64 -5.57
C LEU A 162 1.15 5.79 -4.60
N ILE A 163 0.11 5.67 -3.77
CA ILE A 163 -0.17 6.63 -2.69
C ILE A 163 1.02 6.67 -1.72
N GLY A 164 1.53 5.50 -1.29
CA GLY A 164 2.70 5.38 -0.41
C GLY A 164 3.94 6.07 -0.98
N VAL A 165 4.23 5.89 -2.28
CA VAL A 165 5.35 6.53 -2.98
C VAL A 165 5.23 8.05 -2.97
N VAL A 166 4.07 8.60 -3.33
CA VAL A 166 3.86 10.05 -3.38
C VAL A 166 3.91 10.65 -1.97
N LEU A 167 3.20 10.06 -1.01
CA LEU A 167 3.18 10.56 0.36
C LEU A 167 4.55 10.46 1.03
N SER A 168 5.32 9.38 0.81
CA SER A 168 6.66 9.25 1.39
C SER A 168 7.59 10.33 0.87
N SER A 169 7.52 10.65 -0.42
CA SER A 169 8.30 11.72 -1.02
C SER A 169 7.94 13.11 -0.46
N PHE A 170 6.65 13.36 -0.23
CA PHE A 170 6.20 14.58 0.41
C PHE A 170 6.66 14.66 1.87
N LEU A 171 6.55 13.57 2.63
CA LEU A 171 6.94 13.50 4.04
C LEU A 171 8.46 13.62 4.22
N LYS A 172 9.27 13.19 3.26
CA LYS A 172 10.73 13.35 3.29
C LYS A 172 11.15 14.82 3.32
N GLU A 173 10.38 15.72 2.73
CA GLU A 173 10.64 17.17 2.74
C GLU A 173 10.31 17.80 4.12
N GLN A 174 9.63 17.06 5.01
CA GLN A 174 9.25 17.56 6.33
C GLN A 174 10.33 17.28 7.38
N SER A 175 10.31 18.04 8.48
CA SER A 175 11.21 17.79 9.62
C SER A 175 10.92 16.42 10.26
N PHE A 176 11.93 15.88 10.95
CA PHE A 176 11.75 14.66 11.75
C PHE A 176 10.60 14.80 12.76
N ASN A 177 10.54 15.93 13.47
CA ASN A 177 9.50 16.17 14.47
C ASN A 177 8.09 16.22 13.83
N THR A 178 7.97 16.83 12.65
CA THR A 178 6.71 16.85 11.88
C THR A 178 6.30 15.43 11.49
N ASN A 179 7.22 14.62 10.97
CA ASN A 179 6.96 13.23 10.61
C ASN A 179 6.54 12.39 11.83
N MET A 180 7.21 12.56 12.97
CA MET A 180 6.84 11.89 14.23
C MET A 180 5.44 12.30 14.70
N PHE A 181 5.12 13.60 14.65
CA PHE A 181 3.78 14.07 15.01
C PHE A 181 2.71 13.45 14.08
N ILE A 182 2.94 13.45 12.77
CA ILE A 182 2.04 12.85 11.78
C ILE A 182 1.89 11.35 12.04
N LEU A 183 2.98 10.61 12.32
CA LEU A 183 2.91 9.20 12.67
C LEU A 183 2.07 8.93 13.92
N ILE A 184 2.29 9.70 14.99
CA ILE A 184 1.54 9.55 16.25
C ILE A 184 0.06 9.86 16.02
N LEU A 185 -0.23 10.93 15.27
CA LEU A 185 -1.61 11.29 14.91
C LEU A 185 -2.29 10.18 14.11
N GLY A 186 -1.61 9.62 13.11
CA GLY A 186 -2.11 8.47 12.33
C GLY A 186 -2.40 7.28 13.24
N GLY A 187 -1.46 6.90 14.11
CA GLY A 187 -1.64 5.83 15.09
C GLY A 187 -2.81 6.07 16.05
N TYR A 188 -3.01 7.32 16.48
CA TYR A 188 -4.16 7.71 17.30
C TYR A 188 -5.50 7.56 16.55
N LEU A 189 -5.53 7.82 15.25
CA LEU A 189 -6.74 7.71 14.43
C LEU A 189 -7.12 6.25 14.09
N VAL A 190 -6.16 5.34 14.16
CA VAL A 190 -6.35 3.91 13.82
C VAL A 190 -7.60 3.29 14.46
N PRO A 191 -7.79 3.30 15.80
CA PRO A 191 -8.94 2.65 16.41
C PRO A 191 -10.27 3.28 15.96
N TYR A 192 -10.33 4.58 15.76
CA TYR A 192 -11.56 5.27 15.33
C TYR A 192 -11.95 4.89 13.89
N ILE A 193 -10.96 4.71 13.01
CA ILE A 193 -11.19 4.37 11.60
C ILE A 193 -11.52 2.87 11.47
N ILE A 194 -10.78 1.99 12.14
CA ILE A 194 -10.97 0.53 12.04
C ILE A 194 -12.33 0.10 12.62
N TYR A 195 -12.84 0.77 13.65
CA TYR A 195 -14.11 0.48 14.27
C TYR A 195 -15.26 1.39 13.81
N MET A 196 -15.07 2.16 12.75
CA MET A 196 -16.08 3.09 12.22
C MET A 196 -17.36 2.39 11.78
N LYS A 197 -17.30 1.12 11.37
CA LYS A 197 -18.45 0.27 11.01
C LYS A 197 -18.34 -1.09 11.65
N ASP A 198 -19.10 -1.31 12.67
CA ASP A 198 -19.34 -2.62 13.31
C ASP A 198 -20.52 -3.35 12.68
#